data_223a46d1d9ff284bfd36e753f80f718c
#
_entry.id   223a46d1d9ff284bfd36e753f80f718c
#
_cell.length_a   1.000
_cell.length_b   1.000
_cell.length_c   1.000
_cell.angle_alpha   90.00
_cell.angle_beta   90.00
_cell.angle_gamma   90.00
#
_symmetry.space_group_name_H-M   'P 1'
#
loop_
_entity.id
_entity.type
_entity.pdbx_description
1 polymer ?
#
loop_
_entity_poly.entity_id
_entity_poly.type
_entity_poly.pdbx_seq_one_letter_code
_entity_poly.pdbx_strand_id
1 'polypeptide(L)'
;MKDEGGDAVSAINTLVGTSFNINTRKPKIYNVFGGLSGPAIKPIALAKVLEIKRKVDIPIIGIGGIMNWKDIIEFMIVGASAIQIGTLNFIDPTAPAKMISDLENYCIENNIQKISELTGSFILPN
;
A
#
# COMPACT_ATOMS: atom_id res chain seq x y z
N MET A 1 -7.63 -17.47 -8.14
CA MET A 1 -6.44 -17.31 -7.24
C MET A 1 -6.46 -18.27 -6.07
N LYS A 2 -7.42 -18.20 -5.14
CA LYS A 2 -7.53 -19.19 -4.03
C LYS A 2 -7.78 -20.60 -4.58
N ASP A 3 -8.70 -20.72 -5.51
CA ASP A 3 -9.08 -22.00 -6.15
C ASP A 3 -7.96 -22.57 -7.06
N GLU A 4 -6.94 -21.78 -7.36
CA GLU A 4 -5.77 -22.15 -8.17
C GLU A 4 -4.51 -22.35 -7.30
N GLY A 5 -4.65 -22.39 -5.97
CA GLY A 5 -3.56 -22.70 -5.04
C GLY A 5 -2.68 -21.52 -4.65
N GLY A 6 -3.17 -20.28 -4.77
CA GLY A 6 -2.44 -19.11 -4.31
C GLY A 6 -2.48 -18.98 -2.79
N ASP A 7 -1.30 -18.84 -2.14
CA ASP A 7 -1.15 -18.73 -0.67
C ASP A 7 -1.34 -17.30 -0.16
N ALA A 8 -1.02 -16.29 -0.98
CA ALA A 8 -1.15 -14.87 -0.66
C ALA A 8 -1.30 -14.04 -1.94
N VAL A 9 -1.72 -12.78 -1.81
CA VAL A 9 -1.80 -11.84 -2.93
C VAL A 9 -1.12 -10.53 -2.57
N SER A 10 -0.31 -9.98 -3.49
CA SER A 10 0.25 -8.63 -3.38
C SER A 10 -0.59 -7.66 -4.22
N ALA A 11 -0.97 -6.52 -3.66
CA ALA A 11 -1.74 -5.46 -4.30
C ALA A 11 -1.30 -4.08 -3.79
N ILE A 12 -1.00 -3.13 -4.71
CA ILE A 12 -1.23 -3.12 -6.15
C ILE A 12 0.08 -2.91 -6.92
N ASN A 13 0.05 -3.16 -8.24
CA ASN A 13 1.10 -2.69 -9.14
C ASN A 13 0.93 -1.18 -9.39
N THR A 14 1.95 -0.53 -9.94
CA THR A 14 1.89 0.86 -10.41
C THR A 14 0.80 1.03 -11.47
N LEU A 15 0.22 2.24 -11.52
CA LEU A 15 -0.78 2.59 -12.52
C LEU A 15 -0.10 3.11 -13.78
N VAL A 16 -0.66 2.81 -14.95
CA VAL A 16 -0.13 3.30 -16.21
C VAL A 16 -0.31 4.82 -16.29
N GLY A 17 0.78 5.54 -16.55
CA GLY A 17 0.80 6.99 -16.71
C GLY A 17 1.72 7.42 -17.84
N THR A 18 1.61 8.67 -18.25
CA THR A 18 2.50 9.31 -19.21
C THR A 18 2.64 10.80 -18.93
N SER A 19 3.66 11.43 -19.51
CA SER A 19 3.85 12.88 -19.45
C SER A 19 4.55 13.37 -20.71
N PHE A 20 4.15 14.56 -21.18
CA PHE A 20 4.71 15.20 -22.38
C PHE A 20 5.33 16.55 -22.06
N ASN A 21 6.40 16.88 -22.80
CA ASN A 21 6.96 18.22 -22.81
C ASN A 21 6.16 19.09 -23.78
N ILE A 22 5.55 20.17 -23.28
CA ILE A 22 4.65 21.03 -24.07
C ILE A 22 5.37 21.79 -25.19
N ASN A 23 6.66 22.09 -25.04
CA ASN A 23 7.43 22.86 -26.03
C ASN A 23 7.93 21.97 -27.18
N THR A 24 8.44 20.77 -26.83
CA THR A 24 8.99 19.84 -27.83
C THR A 24 7.95 18.86 -28.34
N ARG A 25 6.79 18.75 -27.67
CA ARG A 25 5.71 17.79 -27.93
C ARG A 25 6.14 16.32 -27.84
N LYS A 26 7.29 16.05 -27.22
CA LYS A 26 7.84 14.71 -27.02
C LYS A 26 7.47 14.16 -25.64
N PRO A 27 7.32 12.83 -25.51
CA PRO A 27 7.14 12.22 -24.19
C PRO A 27 8.37 12.49 -23.31
N LYS A 28 8.14 12.72 -22.01
CA LYS A 28 9.20 12.85 -21.00
C LYS A 28 9.74 11.48 -20.56
N ILE A 29 8.97 10.42 -20.82
CA ILE A 29 9.32 9.05 -20.50
C ILE A 29 9.71 8.35 -21.81
N TYR A 30 10.90 7.74 -21.86
CA TYR A 30 11.44 7.13 -23.08
C TYR A 30 10.47 6.12 -23.72
N ASN A 31 9.84 5.28 -22.90
CA ASN A 31 8.87 4.27 -23.34
C ASN A 31 7.44 4.82 -23.55
N VAL A 32 7.25 6.13 -23.57
CA VAL A 32 5.97 6.84 -23.66
C VAL A 32 5.10 6.64 -22.42
N PHE A 33 4.93 5.40 -21.98
CA PHE A 33 4.18 5.00 -20.79
C PHE A 33 5.10 4.54 -19.67
N GLY A 34 4.74 4.82 -18.42
CA GLY A 34 5.44 4.38 -17.22
C GLY A 34 4.47 4.08 -16.09
N GLY A 35 5.01 3.53 -15.01
CA GLY A 35 4.24 3.24 -13.81
C GLY A 35 4.15 4.45 -12.89
N LEU A 36 2.95 4.94 -12.64
CA LEU A 36 2.70 5.93 -11.60
C LEU A 36 2.77 5.24 -10.23
N SER A 37 3.63 5.74 -9.36
CA SER A 37 3.80 5.28 -7.97
C SER A 37 3.82 6.47 -6.99
N GLY A 38 4.02 6.20 -5.70
CA GLY A 38 4.08 7.23 -4.69
C GLY A 38 2.70 7.59 -4.10
N PRO A 39 2.60 8.66 -3.30
CA PRO A 39 1.42 8.92 -2.46
C PRO A 39 0.12 9.10 -3.26
N ALA A 40 0.19 9.50 -4.52
CA ALA A 40 -0.98 9.70 -5.37
C ALA A 40 -1.81 8.41 -5.59
N ILE A 41 -1.19 7.24 -5.55
CA ILE A 41 -1.90 5.96 -5.77
C ILE A 41 -2.45 5.33 -4.49
N LYS A 42 -2.12 5.85 -3.29
CA LYS A 42 -2.54 5.25 -2.01
C LYS A 42 -4.07 5.01 -1.93
N PRO A 43 -4.95 5.97 -2.23
CA PRO A 43 -6.38 5.73 -2.13
C PRO A 43 -6.88 4.61 -3.04
N ILE A 44 -6.28 4.47 -4.22
CA ILE A 44 -6.62 3.40 -5.17
C ILE A 44 -6.14 2.04 -4.64
N ALA A 45 -4.93 2.00 -4.08
CA ALA A 45 -4.36 0.81 -3.47
C ALA A 45 -5.20 0.32 -2.27
N LEU A 46 -5.60 1.22 -1.37
CA LEU A 46 -6.50 0.92 -0.24
C LEU A 46 -7.83 0.34 -0.70
N ALA A 47 -8.45 0.95 -1.73
CA ALA A 47 -9.71 0.46 -2.29
C ALA A 47 -9.57 -0.96 -2.84
N LYS A 48 -8.46 -1.25 -3.54
CA LYS A 48 -8.20 -2.59 -4.10
C LYS A 48 -7.92 -3.63 -3.02
N VAL A 49 -7.17 -3.30 -1.99
CA VAL A 49 -6.95 -4.19 -0.84
C VAL A 49 -8.27 -4.52 -0.15
N LEU A 50 -9.13 -3.51 0.09
CA LEU A 50 -10.46 -3.71 0.66
C LEU A 50 -11.35 -4.60 -0.22
N GLU A 51 -11.37 -4.38 -1.53
CA GLU A 51 -12.10 -5.23 -2.48
C GLU A 51 -11.65 -6.70 -2.42
N ILE A 52 -10.33 -6.93 -2.37
CA ILE A 52 -9.76 -8.28 -2.28
C ILE A 52 -10.16 -8.92 -0.95
N LYS A 53 -9.98 -8.20 0.17
CA LYS A 53 -10.32 -8.72 1.51
C LYS A 53 -11.77 -9.14 1.64
N ARG A 54 -12.67 -8.44 0.97
CA ARG A 54 -14.10 -8.79 0.95
C ARG A 54 -14.46 -10.01 0.10
N LYS A 55 -13.57 -10.44 -0.79
CA LYS A 55 -13.82 -11.52 -1.75
C LYS A 55 -13.07 -12.81 -1.45
N VAL A 56 -11.90 -12.71 -0.82
CA VAL A 56 -11.04 -13.85 -0.57
C VAL A 56 -10.49 -13.83 0.86
N ASP A 57 -10.28 -15.00 1.41
CA ASP A 57 -9.71 -15.17 2.75
C ASP A 57 -8.30 -15.77 2.65
N ILE A 58 -7.41 -15.03 2.00
CA ILE A 58 -5.98 -15.30 1.94
C ILE A 58 -5.20 -14.06 2.40
N PRO A 59 -3.97 -14.19 2.91
CA PRO A 59 -3.14 -13.05 3.28
C PRO A 59 -2.95 -12.06 2.13
N ILE A 60 -3.03 -10.76 2.44
CA ILE A 60 -2.85 -9.69 1.47
C ILE A 60 -1.60 -8.90 1.86
N ILE A 61 -0.70 -8.74 0.90
CA ILE A 61 0.46 -7.86 1.03
C ILE A 61 0.08 -6.52 0.39
N GLY A 62 -0.09 -5.49 1.21
CA GLY A 62 -0.47 -4.15 0.74
C GLY A 62 0.74 -3.38 0.23
N ILE A 63 0.60 -2.80 -0.96
CA ILE A 63 1.63 -1.96 -1.57
C ILE A 63 0.99 -0.84 -2.38
N GLY A 64 1.54 0.38 -2.28
CA GLY A 64 1.15 1.52 -3.10
C GLY A 64 0.96 2.81 -2.30
N GLY A 65 1.89 3.74 -2.47
CA GLY A 65 1.78 5.10 -1.92
C GLY A 65 1.99 5.24 -0.42
N ILE A 66 2.62 4.27 0.23
CA ILE A 66 2.95 4.30 1.66
C ILE A 66 4.15 5.22 1.87
N MET A 67 3.94 6.29 2.66
CA MET A 67 4.94 7.33 2.93
C MET A 67 5.26 7.48 4.42
N ASN A 68 4.42 6.97 5.30
CA ASN A 68 4.58 7.05 6.75
C ASN A 68 3.86 5.88 7.46
N TRP A 69 4.08 5.74 8.77
CA TRP A 69 3.52 4.66 9.58
C TRP A 69 1.97 4.66 9.64
N LYS A 70 1.32 5.83 9.51
CA LYS A 70 -0.15 5.93 9.50
C LYS A 70 -0.73 5.29 8.24
N ASP A 71 -0.03 5.42 7.11
CA ASP A 71 -0.42 4.73 5.88
C ASP A 71 -0.38 3.21 6.05
N ILE A 72 0.61 2.69 6.79
CA ILE A 72 0.69 1.26 7.14
C ILE A 72 -0.56 0.83 7.91
N ILE A 73 -0.95 1.60 8.94
CA ILE A 73 -2.16 1.32 9.72
C ILE A 73 -3.41 1.29 8.84
N GLU A 74 -3.56 2.26 7.91
CA GLU A 74 -4.69 2.28 6.97
C GLU A 74 -4.74 0.99 6.13
N PHE A 75 -3.61 0.55 5.58
CA PHE A 75 -3.54 -0.70 4.82
C PHE A 75 -3.91 -1.93 5.66
N MET A 76 -3.47 -1.99 6.90
CA MET A 76 -3.84 -3.07 7.80
C MET A 76 -5.34 -3.05 8.11
N ILE A 77 -5.90 -1.89 8.45
CA ILE A 77 -7.33 -1.73 8.72
C ILE A 77 -8.18 -2.26 7.55
N VAL A 78 -7.83 -1.94 6.31
CA VAL A 78 -8.58 -2.43 5.13
C VAL A 78 -8.30 -3.88 4.75
N GLY A 79 -7.37 -4.57 5.45
CA GLY A 79 -7.21 -6.01 5.33
C GLY A 79 -5.84 -6.52 4.94
N ALA A 80 -4.83 -5.66 4.82
CA ALA A 80 -3.46 -6.13 4.58
C ALA A 80 -2.91 -6.85 5.82
N SER A 81 -2.23 -7.97 5.59
CA SER A 81 -1.52 -8.77 6.61
C SER A 81 -0.03 -8.45 6.66
N ALA A 82 0.50 -7.92 5.57
CA ALA A 82 1.88 -7.45 5.45
C ALA A 82 1.93 -6.24 4.50
N ILE A 83 3.04 -5.51 4.54
CA ILE A 83 3.22 -4.25 3.81
C ILE A 83 4.51 -4.31 3.00
N GLN A 84 4.45 -3.78 1.78
CA GLN A 84 5.62 -3.49 0.95
C GLN A 84 5.74 -2.00 0.69
N ILE A 85 6.96 -1.46 0.81
CA ILE A 85 7.28 -0.05 0.58
C ILE A 85 8.22 0.05 -0.62
N GLY A 86 7.80 0.79 -1.64
CA GLY A 86 8.56 1.02 -2.87
C GLY A 86 9.17 2.41 -2.93
N THR A 87 8.43 3.36 -3.46
CA THR A 87 8.90 4.73 -3.81
C THR A 87 9.59 5.46 -2.66
N LEU A 88 9.11 5.30 -1.43
CA LEU A 88 9.72 5.96 -0.27
C LEU A 88 11.19 5.58 -0.07
N ASN A 89 11.60 4.36 -0.40
CA ASN A 89 12.99 3.93 -0.27
C ASN A 89 13.96 4.75 -1.15
N PHE A 90 13.47 5.34 -2.24
CA PHE A 90 14.26 6.23 -3.11
C PHE A 90 14.35 7.66 -2.54
N ILE A 91 13.45 8.04 -1.64
CA ILE A 91 13.39 9.36 -1.01
C ILE A 91 14.16 9.35 0.32
N ASP A 92 13.83 8.38 1.19
CA ASP A 92 14.49 8.17 2.48
C ASP A 92 14.61 6.66 2.76
N PRO A 93 15.75 6.05 2.47
CA PRO A 93 15.96 4.62 2.71
C PRO A 93 15.95 4.23 4.19
N THR A 94 16.02 5.20 5.11
CA THR A 94 15.94 4.96 6.56
C THR A 94 14.51 5.01 7.11
N ALA A 95 13.57 5.54 6.33
CA ALA A 95 12.18 5.71 6.76
C ALA A 95 11.50 4.41 7.21
N PRO A 96 11.67 3.25 6.52
CA PRO A 96 11.04 2.01 6.98
C PRO A 96 11.44 1.59 8.40
N ALA A 97 12.71 1.79 8.79
CA ALA A 97 13.17 1.49 10.14
C ALA A 97 12.53 2.42 11.20
N LYS A 98 12.41 3.71 10.88
CA LYS A 98 11.72 4.69 11.75
C LYS A 98 10.23 4.35 11.91
N MET A 99 9.58 3.92 10.82
CA MET A 99 8.16 3.53 10.86
C MET A 99 7.90 2.35 11.80
N ILE A 100 8.83 1.41 11.93
CA ILE A 100 8.70 0.29 12.87
C ILE A 100 8.60 0.82 14.30
N SER A 101 9.50 1.72 14.70
CA SER A 101 9.48 2.34 16.04
C SER A 101 8.20 3.15 16.28
N ASP A 102 7.72 3.87 15.26
CA ASP A 102 6.47 4.63 15.34
C ASP A 102 5.25 3.70 15.50
N LEU A 103 5.23 2.56 14.80
CA LEU A 103 4.20 1.54 14.93
C LEU A 103 4.19 0.88 16.31
N GLU A 104 5.38 0.59 16.87
CA GLU A 104 5.51 0.06 18.22
C GLU A 104 4.93 1.04 19.24
N ASN A 105 5.28 2.34 19.15
CA ASN A 105 4.73 3.38 20.01
C ASN A 105 3.21 3.48 19.86
N TYR A 106 2.69 3.48 18.65
CA TYR A 106 1.24 3.48 18.41
C TYR A 106 0.54 2.29 19.06
N CYS A 107 1.10 1.10 18.96
CA CYS A 107 0.54 -0.10 19.59
C CYS A 107 0.53 0.03 21.12
N ILE A 108 1.60 0.53 21.72
CA ILE A 108 1.70 0.76 23.17
C ILE A 108 0.64 1.77 23.63
N GLU A 109 0.54 2.93 22.97
CA GLU A 109 -0.39 4.00 23.31
C GLU A 109 -1.87 3.59 23.19
N ASN A 110 -2.16 2.65 22.29
CA ASN A 110 -3.53 2.18 22.03
C ASN A 110 -3.84 0.80 22.66
N ASN A 111 -2.95 0.26 23.51
CA ASN A 111 -3.08 -1.05 24.16
C ASN A 111 -3.28 -2.21 23.17
N ILE A 112 -2.67 -2.13 21.98
CA ILE A 112 -2.71 -3.17 20.95
C ILE A 112 -1.58 -4.17 21.26
N GLN A 113 -1.94 -5.42 21.57
CA GLN A 113 -0.98 -6.46 21.94
C GLN A 113 -0.24 -7.02 20.73
N LYS A 114 -0.93 -7.09 19.60
CA LYS A 114 -0.37 -7.56 18.32
C LYS A 114 -0.89 -6.68 17.20
N ILE A 115 0.00 -6.17 16.37
CA ILE A 115 -0.37 -5.31 15.24
C ILE A 115 -1.35 -6.01 14.27
N SER A 116 -1.32 -7.35 14.21
CA SER A 116 -2.26 -8.14 13.41
C SER A 116 -3.73 -7.99 13.83
N GLU A 117 -4.01 -7.46 15.04
CA GLU A 117 -5.37 -7.14 15.48
C GLU A 117 -6.01 -6.05 14.61
N LEU A 118 -5.19 -5.23 13.95
CA LEU A 118 -5.66 -4.21 13.02
C LEU A 118 -6.09 -4.77 11.66
N THR A 119 -5.63 -5.97 11.30
CA THR A 119 -5.89 -6.55 9.98
C THR A 119 -7.37 -6.81 9.75
N GLY A 120 -7.98 -6.04 8.85
CA GLY A 120 -9.40 -6.16 8.52
C GLY A 120 -10.34 -5.61 9.58
N SER A 121 -9.86 -4.74 10.48
CA SER A 121 -10.66 -4.13 11.56
C SER A 121 -11.54 -2.97 11.10
N PHE A 122 -11.69 -2.74 9.80
CA PHE A 122 -12.51 -1.67 9.24
C PHE A 122 -13.97 -1.78 9.67
N ILE A 123 -14.60 -0.61 9.91
CA ILE A 123 -16.01 -0.48 10.21
C ILE A 123 -16.69 0.21 9.02
N LEU A 124 -17.62 -0.49 8.38
CA LEU A 124 -18.39 0.08 7.28
C LEU A 124 -19.63 0.82 7.83
N PRO A 125 -20.10 1.87 7.14
CA PRO A 125 -21.37 2.50 7.49
C PRO A 125 -22.53 1.50 7.35
N ASN A 126 -23.50 1.61 8.25
CA ASN A 126 -24.73 0.82 8.24
C ASN A 126 -25.61 1.18 7.05
#